data_1ea5692462a32db81b68ab05a9cc1d9c
#
_entry.id   1ea5692462a32db81b68ab05a9cc1d9c
#
_cell.length_a   1.000
_cell.length_b   1.000
_cell.length_c   1.000
_cell.angle_alpha   90.00
_cell.angle_beta   90.00
_cell.angle_gamma   90.00
#
_symmetry.space_group_name_H-M   'P 1'
#
loop_
_entity.id
_entity.type
_entity.pdbx_description
1 polymer ?
#
loop_
_entity_poly.entity_id
_entity_poly.type
_entity_poly.pdbx_seq_one_letter_code
_entity_poly.pdbx_strand_id
1 'polypeptide(L)'
;MIPGTAAREPGILRLQAWLLAGWVALVLSASLYPFDWEWGRLLEGIAAGFPRLQEWIPPSRRDTIVNLLLYVPCGLLGALALDPQLHALRRVLWPVSAAAALSLGIEIAQHALPPRDPSLADWALNTMS
;
A
#
# COMPACT_ATOMS: atom_id res chain seq x y z
N MET A 1 21.63 33.56 -8.10
CA MET A 1 22.45 32.37 -7.83
C MET A 1 21.64 31.50 -6.87
N ILE A 2 20.97 30.47 -7.39
CA ILE A 2 20.15 29.55 -6.57
C ILE A 2 21.16 28.62 -5.87
N PRO A 3 21.16 28.52 -4.52
CA PRO A 3 22.07 27.61 -3.83
C PRO A 3 21.77 26.18 -4.31
N GLY A 4 22.84 25.53 -4.82
CA GLY A 4 22.74 24.18 -5.36
C GLY A 4 22.13 23.25 -4.31
N THR A 5 21.07 22.55 -4.71
CA THR A 5 20.51 21.43 -3.94
C THR A 5 21.60 20.39 -3.76
N ALA A 6 22.16 20.33 -2.55
CA ALA A 6 23.16 19.34 -2.21
C ALA A 6 22.58 17.94 -2.51
N ALA A 7 23.27 17.19 -3.35
CA ALA A 7 22.90 15.80 -3.62
C ALA A 7 22.85 15.06 -2.29
N ARG A 8 21.76 14.32 -2.02
CA ARG A 8 21.65 13.53 -0.80
C ARG A 8 22.78 12.49 -0.74
N GLU A 9 23.38 12.31 0.41
CA GLU A 9 24.41 11.30 0.60
C GLU A 9 23.85 9.90 0.26
N PRO A 10 24.61 9.07 -0.47
CA PRO A 10 24.17 7.73 -0.85
C PRO A 10 23.75 6.85 0.33
N GLY A 11 24.32 7.08 1.53
CA GLY A 11 23.97 6.42 2.77
C GLY A 11 22.54 6.69 3.23
N ILE A 12 22.09 7.95 3.12
CA ILE A 12 20.74 8.37 3.50
C ILE A 12 19.70 7.74 2.57
N LEU A 13 19.95 7.74 1.27
CA LEU A 13 19.04 7.13 0.29
C LEU A 13 18.88 5.62 0.52
N ARG A 14 19.98 4.93 0.83
CA ARG A 14 19.95 3.50 1.17
C ARG A 14 19.14 3.23 2.45
N LEU A 15 19.34 4.03 3.48
CA LEU A 15 18.58 3.90 4.73
C LEU A 15 17.08 4.09 4.48
N GLN A 16 16.68 5.12 3.72
CA GLN A 16 15.29 5.37 3.38
C GLN A 16 14.66 4.22 2.59
N ALA A 17 15.41 3.64 1.64
CA ALA A 17 14.96 2.47 0.88
C ALA A 17 14.76 1.24 1.77
N TRP A 18 15.68 0.98 2.72
CA TRP A 18 15.53 -0.12 3.67
C TRP A 18 14.37 0.08 4.64
N LEU A 19 14.14 1.30 5.12
CA LEU A 19 12.99 1.63 5.96
C LEU A 19 11.68 1.44 5.19
N LEU A 20 11.60 1.87 3.95
CA LEU A 20 10.44 1.65 3.10
C LEU A 20 10.20 0.15 2.86
N ALA A 21 11.24 -0.61 2.52
CA ALA A 21 11.12 -2.05 2.30
C ALA A 21 10.66 -2.80 3.56
N GLY A 22 11.22 -2.45 4.72
CA GLY A 22 10.80 -3.00 6.01
C GLY A 22 9.34 -2.64 6.35
N TRP A 23 8.92 -1.42 6.05
CA TRP A 23 7.55 -0.99 6.27
C TRP A 23 6.56 -1.71 5.33
N VAL A 24 6.89 -1.85 4.05
CA VAL A 24 6.09 -2.63 3.09
C VAL A 24 5.96 -4.08 3.54
N ALA A 25 7.04 -4.70 4.02
CA ALA A 25 7.00 -6.04 4.59
C ALA A 25 6.06 -6.13 5.81
N LEU A 26 6.05 -5.11 6.67
CA LEU A 26 5.13 -5.01 7.80
C LEU A 26 3.67 -4.91 7.32
N VAL A 27 3.39 -4.04 6.34
CA VAL A 27 2.04 -3.89 5.75
C VAL A 27 1.56 -5.23 5.19
N LEU A 28 2.38 -5.91 4.39
CA LEU A 28 2.05 -7.22 3.83
C LEU A 28 1.78 -8.25 4.92
N SER A 29 2.65 -8.31 5.94
CA SER A 29 2.50 -9.27 7.04
C SER A 29 1.23 -9.02 7.84
N ALA A 30 0.94 -7.76 8.19
CA ALA A 30 -0.26 -7.41 8.95
C ALA A 30 -1.56 -7.64 8.16
N SER A 31 -1.53 -7.38 6.84
CA SER A 31 -2.70 -7.49 5.97
C SER A 31 -3.01 -8.95 5.58
N LEU A 32 -1.99 -9.80 5.45
CA LEU A 32 -2.13 -11.17 4.97
C LEU A 32 -2.05 -12.23 6.08
N TYR A 33 -1.81 -11.83 7.34
CA TYR A 33 -1.90 -12.75 8.47
C TYR A 33 -3.33 -13.31 8.61
N PRO A 34 -3.53 -14.62 8.88
CA PRO A 34 -2.58 -15.65 9.32
C PRO A 34 -1.89 -16.44 8.19
N PHE A 35 -1.94 -16.03 6.94
CA PHE A 35 -1.34 -16.70 5.78
C PHE A 35 -1.95 -18.08 5.46
N ASP A 36 -3.20 -18.27 5.83
CA ASP A 36 -3.94 -19.50 5.58
C ASP A 36 -4.58 -19.44 4.17
N TRP A 37 -3.80 -19.86 3.17
CA TRP A 37 -4.14 -19.67 1.76
C TRP A 37 -5.06 -20.75 1.23
N GLU A 38 -6.23 -20.37 0.77
CA GLU A 38 -7.18 -21.20 0.02
C GLU A 38 -7.19 -20.77 -1.47
N TRP A 39 -6.29 -21.32 -2.26
CA TRP A 39 -6.14 -20.95 -3.67
C TRP A 39 -7.41 -21.17 -4.51
N GLY A 40 -8.26 -22.15 -4.13
CA GLY A 40 -9.56 -22.37 -4.76
C GLY A 40 -10.43 -21.12 -4.74
N ARG A 41 -10.51 -20.43 -3.61
CA ARG A 41 -11.29 -19.19 -3.46
C ARG A 41 -10.78 -18.06 -4.37
N LEU A 42 -9.46 -17.96 -4.53
CA LEU A 42 -8.87 -16.98 -5.45
C LEU A 42 -9.26 -17.28 -6.89
N LEU A 43 -9.18 -18.54 -7.32
CA LEU A 43 -9.57 -18.95 -8.66
C LEU A 43 -11.06 -18.73 -8.94
N GLU A 44 -11.93 -19.03 -7.97
CA GLU A 44 -13.36 -18.72 -8.03
C GLU A 44 -13.59 -17.20 -8.12
N GLY A 45 -12.88 -16.40 -7.35
CA GLY A 45 -12.92 -14.93 -7.40
C GLY A 45 -12.56 -14.41 -8.79
N ILE A 46 -11.46 -14.91 -9.37
CA ILE A 46 -11.05 -14.56 -10.73
C ILE A 46 -12.13 -14.92 -11.74
N ALA A 47 -12.68 -16.14 -11.69
CA ALA A 47 -13.70 -16.61 -12.61
C ALA A 47 -15.01 -15.81 -12.49
N ALA A 48 -15.38 -15.39 -11.29
CA ALA A 48 -16.58 -14.60 -11.01
C ALA A 48 -16.40 -13.08 -11.18
N GLY A 49 -15.17 -12.59 -11.47
CA GLY A 49 -14.88 -11.16 -11.59
C GLY A 49 -14.85 -10.41 -10.25
N PHE A 50 -14.53 -11.11 -9.15
CA PHE A 50 -14.41 -10.54 -7.80
C PHE A 50 -15.66 -9.76 -7.34
N PRO A 51 -16.84 -10.36 -7.25
CA PRO A 51 -18.08 -9.65 -6.94
C PRO A 51 -18.02 -8.91 -5.59
N ARG A 52 -17.35 -9.47 -4.59
CA ARG A 52 -17.17 -8.84 -3.26
C ARG A 52 -16.34 -7.57 -3.30
N LEU A 53 -15.32 -7.48 -4.17
CA LEU A 53 -14.58 -6.24 -4.39
C LEU A 53 -15.45 -5.14 -4.97
N GLN A 54 -16.51 -5.48 -5.68
CA GLN A 54 -17.42 -4.49 -6.28
C GLN A 54 -18.45 -3.95 -5.28
N GLU A 55 -18.61 -4.61 -4.14
CA GLU A 55 -19.48 -4.13 -3.07
C GLU A 55 -18.79 -3.01 -2.28
N TRP A 56 -19.46 -1.87 -2.14
CA TRP A 56 -18.99 -0.77 -1.31
C TRP A 56 -19.41 -1.03 0.15
N ILE A 57 -18.55 -1.69 0.92
CA ILE A 57 -18.74 -1.92 2.34
C ILE A 57 -17.92 -0.89 3.09
N PRO A 58 -18.55 0.06 3.84
CA PRO A 58 -17.81 1.06 4.60
C PRO A 58 -16.89 0.39 5.62
N PRO A 59 -15.60 0.79 5.70
CA PRO A 59 -14.68 0.22 6.65
C PRO A 59 -15.10 0.54 8.08
N SER A 60 -14.84 -0.37 9.00
CA SER A 60 -15.04 -0.10 10.42
C SER A 60 -14.06 0.98 10.91
N ARG A 61 -14.36 1.65 12.03
CA ARG A 61 -13.45 2.63 12.65
C ARG A 61 -12.08 2.01 12.96
N ARG A 62 -12.06 0.75 13.36
CA ARG A 62 -10.82 0.03 13.64
C ARG A 62 -9.99 -0.16 12.36
N ASP A 63 -10.63 -0.61 11.28
CA ASP A 63 -9.97 -0.83 10.01
C ASP A 63 -9.44 0.49 9.46
N THR A 64 -10.21 1.58 9.54
CA THR A 64 -9.78 2.92 9.18
C THR A 64 -8.50 3.33 9.92
N ILE A 65 -8.47 3.18 11.25
CA ILE A 65 -7.29 3.55 12.06
C ILE A 65 -6.09 2.69 11.70
N VAL A 66 -6.28 1.37 11.58
CA VAL A 66 -5.19 0.44 11.23
C VAL A 66 -4.63 0.77 9.85
N ASN A 67 -5.49 1.01 8.86
CA ASN A 67 -5.08 1.35 7.50
C ASN A 67 -4.31 2.69 7.47
N LEU A 68 -4.80 3.73 8.15
CA LEU A 68 -4.07 5.00 8.27
C LEU A 68 -2.68 4.81 8.89
N LEU A 69 -2.59 4.04 9.97
CA LEU A 69 -1.30 3.76 10.64
C LEU A 69 -0.31 2.99 9.74
N LEU A 70 -0.81 2.15 8.85
CA LEU A 70 0.02 1.36 7.95
C LEU A 70 0.40 2.13 6.67
N TYR A 71 -0.54 2.84 6.05
CA TYR A 71 -0.34 3.43 4.73
C TYR A 71 0.22 4.86 4.75
N VAL A 72 -0.11 5.69 5.76
CA VAL A 72 0.46 7.05 5.89
C VAL A 72 2.00 7.02 5.97
N PRO A 73 2.62 6.20 6.86
CA PRO A 73 4.08 6.10 6.87
C PRO A 73 4.66 5.51 5.59
N CYS A 74 3.94 4.57 4.94
CA CYS A 74 4.35 4.00 3.66
C CYS A 74 4.45 5.08 2.56
N GLY A 75 3.42 5.92 2.43
CA GLY A 75 3.41 7.04 1.49
C GLY A 75 4.50 8.07 1.79
N LEU A 76 4.68 8.43 3.05
CA LEU A 76 5.74 9.36 3.49
C LEU A 76 7.13 8.82 3.19
N LEU A 77 7.42 7.57 3.55
CA LEU A 77 8.71 6.93 3.27
C LEU A 77 8.95 6.80 1.77
N GLY A 78 7.90 6.49 1.00
CA GLY A 78 7.95 6.46 -0.46
C GLY A 78 8.32 7.82 -1.05
N ALA A 79 7.70 8.90 -0.59
CA ALA A 79 8.02 10.25 -1.04
C ALA A 79 9.44 10.70 -0.63
N LEU A 80 9.91 10.28 0.55
CA LEU A 80 11.27 10.56 1.03
C LEU A 80 12.34 9.76 0.28
N ALA A 81 12.02 8.56 -0.20
CA ALA A 81 12.95 7.72 -0.96
C ALA A 81 13.18 8.22 -2.39
N LEU A 82 12.30 9.10 -2.92
CA LEU A 82 12.43 9.68 -4.26
C LEU A 82 13.45 10.82 -4.31
N ASP A 83 14.02 11.04 -5.49
CA ASP A 83 14.94 12.14 -5.76
C ASP A 83 14.25 13.50 -5.48
N PRO A 84 14.85 14.37 -4.64
CA PRO A 84 14.36 15.71 -4.40
C PRO A 84 14.24 16.60 -5.65
N GLN A 85 14.99 16.30 -6.70
CA GLN A 85 14.96 17.04 -7.97
C GLN A 85 13.77 16.68 -8.84
N LEU A 86 13.04 15.61 -8.53
CA LEU A 86 11.82 15.30 -9.25
C LEU A 86 10.79 16.40 -9.09
N HIS A 87 10.05 16.67 -10.17
CA HIS A 87 8.93 17.62 -10.15
C HIS A 87 7.95 17.25 -9.02
N ALA A 88 7.47 18.26 -8.28
CA ALA A 88 6.62 18.06 -7.09
C ALA A 88 5.45 17.10 -7.34
N LEU A 89 4.77 17.22 -8.49
CA LEU A 89 3.68 16.34 -8.87
C LEU A 89 4.11 14.87 -8.95
N ARG A 90 5.27 14.57 -9.53
CA ARG A 90 5.78 13.19 -9.62
C ARG A 90 6.14 12.63 -8.26
N ARG A 91 6.65 13.46 -7.35
CA ARG A 91 6.97 13.06 -5.97
C ARG A 91 5.74 12.64 -5.17
N VAL A 92 4.56 13.12 -5.54
CA VAL A 92 3.29 12.71 -4.94
C VAL A 92 2.68 11.54 -5.71
N LEU A 93 2.59 11.63 -7.03
CA LEU A 93 1.91 10.63 -7.84
C LEU A 93 2.55 9.23 -7.76
N TRP A 94 3.88 9.14 -7.73
CA TRP A 94 4.57 7.84 -7.67
C TRP A 94 4.27 7.06 -6.38
N PRO A 95 4.42 7.63 -5.17
CA PRO A 95 4.06 6.93 -3.93
C PRO A 95 2.57 6.58 -3.86
N VAL A 96 1.68 7.49 -4.28
CA VAL A 96 0.24 7.24 -4.31
C VAL A 96 -0.10 6.09 -5.25
N SER A 97 0.45 6.08 -6.47
CA SER A 97 0.22 5.00 -7.43
C SER A 97 0.78 3.67 -6.92
N ALA A 98 1.95 3.67 -6.29
CA ALA A 98 2.55 2.48 -5.71
C ALA A 98 1.73 1.96 -4.52
N ALA A 99 1.24 2.85 -3.64
CA ALA A 99 0.36 2.49 -2.53
C ALA A 99 -0.97 1.93 -3.04
N ALA A 100 -1.57 2.54 -4.07
CA ALA A 100 -2.80 2.05 -4.70
C ALA A 100 -2.62 0.65 -5.29
N ALA A 101 -1.51 0.41 -6.00
CA ALA A 101 -1.20 -0.88 -6.58
C ALA A 101 -0.94 -1.95 -5.50
N LEU A 102 -0.19 -1.59 -4.44
CA LEU A 102 0.07 -2.47 -3.30
C LEU A 102 -1.24 -2.84 -2.59
N SER A 103 -2.08 -1.85 -2.28
CA SER A 103 -3.37 -2.07 -1.63
C SER A 103 -4.29 -2.94 -2.48
N LEU A 104 -4.41 -2.67 -3.78
CA LEU A 104 -5.22 -3.52 -4.67
C LEU A 104 -4.70 -4.96 -4.72
N GLY A 105 -3.38 -5.14 -4.78
CA GLY A 105 -2.76 -6.47 -4.73
C GLY A 105 -3.08 -7.22 -3.43
N ILE A 106 -3.08 -6.51 -2.30
CA ILE A 106 -3.46 -7.06 -0.99
C ILE A 106 -4.94 -7.46 -0.99
N GLU A 107 -5.85 -6.59 -1.46
CA GLU A 107 -7.29 -6.90 -1.54
C GLU A 107 -7.57 -8.14 -2.40
N ILE A 108 -6.89 -8.27 -3.54
CA ILE A 108 -6.99 -9.46 -4.39
C ILE A 108 -6.45 -10.70 -3.66
N ALA A 109 -5.30 -10.58 -2.99
CA ALA A 109 -4.71 -11.69 -2.24
C ALA A 109 -5.60 -12.13 -1.05
N GLN A 110 -6.30 -11.20 -0.42
CA GLN A 110 -7.21 -11.48 0.69
C GLN A 110 -8.41 -12.34 0.29
N HIS A 111 -8.77 -12.42 -1.01
CA HIS A 111 -9.77 -13.39 -1.49
C HIS A 111 -9.36 -14.85 -1.23
N ALA A 112 -8.06 -15.13 -1.17
CA ALA A 112 -7.54 -16.45 -0.84
C ALA A 112 -7.48 -16.72 0.68
N LEU A 113 -7.85 -15.73 1.52
CA LEU A 113 -7.75 -15.83 2.99
C LEU A 113 -9.16 -15.90 3.60
N PRO A 114 -9.60 -17.06 4.17
CA PRO A 114 -10.97 -17.27 4.65
C PRO A 114 -11.50 -16.21 5.62
N PRO A 115 -10.69 -15.67 6.56
CA PRO A 115 -11.21 -14.71 7.55
C PRO A 115 -11.28 -13.27 7.05
N ARG A 116 -10.99 -13.00 5.76
CA ARG A 116 -10.93 -11.65 5.20
C ARG A 116 -12.07 -11.41 4.22
N ASP A 117 -12.64 -10.21 4.30
CA ASP A 117 -13.64 -9.70 3.37
C ASP A 117 -13.06 -8.47 2.65
N PRO A 118 -12.40 -8.68 1.50
CA PRO A 118 -11.78 -7.60 0.74
C PRO A 118 -12.84 -6.64 0.19
N SER A 119 -12.56 -5.32 0.21
CA SER A 119 -13.49 -4.31 -0.25
C SER A 119 -12.82 -3.16 -1.02
N LEU A 120 -13.53 -2.58 -1.99
CA LEU A 120 -13.07 -1.36 -2.67
C LEU A 120 -13.00 -0.15 -1.73
N ALA A 121 -13.77 -0.15 -0.65
CA ALA A 121 -13.72 0.93 0.33
C ALA A 121 -12.37 0.95 1.08
N ASP A 122 -11.84 -0.23 1.44
CA ASP A 122 -10.52 -0.36 2.05
C ASP A 122 -9.41 0.03 1.09
N TRP A 123 -9.48 -0.42 -0.18
CA TRP A 123 -8.55 0.02 -1.22
C TRP A 123 -8.54 1.53 -1.40
N ALA A 124 -9.71 2.17 -1.48
CA ALA A 124 -9.82 3.62 -1.63
C ALA A 124 -9.24 4.36 -0.42
N LEU A 125 -9.55 3.90 0.81
CA LEU A 125 -9.01 4.47 2.04
C LEU A 125 -7.49 4.39 2.08
N ASN A 126 -6.93 3.22 1.77
CA ASN A 126 -5.48 2.98 1.76
C ASN A 126 -4.74 3.83 0.71
N THR A 127 -5.40 4.10 -0.42
CA THR A 127 -4.84 4.94 -1.49
C THR A 127 -4.83 6.41 -1.11
N MET A 128 -5.81 6.86 -0.31
CA MET A 128 -5.96 8.26 0.11
C MET A 128 -5.22 8.58 1.42
N SER A 129 -4.69 7.59 2.11
CA SER A 129 -3.90 7.76 3.34
C SER A 129 -2.46 8.14 3.03
#